data_ed0d6fa3ade5f08911c2db546093cf05
#
_entry.id   ed0d6fa3ade5f08911c2db546093cf05
#
_cell.length_a   1.000
_cell.length_b   1.000
_cell.length_c   1.000
_cell.angle_alpha   90.00
_cell.angle_beta   90.00
_cell.angle_gamma   90.00
#
_symmetry.space_group_name_H-M   'P 1'
#
loop_
_entity.id
_entity.type
_entity.pdbx_description
1 polymer ?
#
loop_
_entity_poly.entity_id
_entity_poly.type
_entity_poly.pdbx_seq_one_letter_code
_entity_poly.pdbx_strand_id
1 'polypeptide(L)'
;MVGAREALLVRLRLFPLITALALLLPLTACSESARKTPIPAANTDVSLASAPGRETAVFAGGCFWGTQAVFERVKGVLTTAAGYSGGSAKTATYDQVTTETTGHAESVEVVYDPSKLTYGQLLRIFFSVAHDPTELNRQGPDVGTSYRSAIFYANDTQRHLAEAYVAQLDAAHVFPKPIVTQVTPLKGFYRAEEYHQDFALKNPNNSYINICDRPKIAALKRQFPELFVDYKGQK
;
A
#
# COMPACT_ATOMS: atom_id res chain seq x y z
N MET A 1 67.71 54.70 -34.71
CA MET A 1 67.96 54.82 -33.40
C MET A 1 66.79 54.30 -32.66
N VAL A 2 66.90 53.52 -31.70
CA VAL A 2 65.99 52.87 -30.73
C VAL A 2 64.65 52.34 -31.25
N GLY A 3 64.66 51.01 -31.52
CA GLY A 3 63.44 50.27 -31.80
C GLY A 3 62.78 49.72 -30.48
N ALA A 4 61.50 50.01 -30.37
CA ALA A 4 60.67 49.50 -29.26
C ALA A 4 60.16 48.04 -29.65
N ARG A 5 60.43 47.07 -28.82
CA ARG A 5 59.91 45.71 -28.92
C ARG A 5 58.55 45.68 -28.19
N GLU A 6 57.45 45.45 -28.92
CA GLU A 6 56.16 45.17 -28.31
C GLU A 6 56.12 43.71 -27.84
N ALA A 7 55.86 43.54 -26.54
CA ALA A 7 55.66 42.23 -25.92
C ALA A 7 54.18 41.83 -26.01
N LEU A 8 53.88 40.80 -26.77
CA LEU A 8 52.54 40.20 -26.91
C LEU A 8 52.18 39.37 -25.67
N LEU A 9 51.33 39.97 -24.81
CA LEU A 9 50.76 39.30 -23.66
C LEU A 9 49.60 38.36 -24.09
N VAL A 10 49.88 37.04 -24.17
CA VAL A 10 48.86 36.04 -24.31
C VAL A 10 48.08 35.88 -22.99
N ARG A 11 46.86 36.41 -22.95
CA ARG A 11 45.94 36.18 -21.85
C ARG A 11 45.34 34.80 -21.94
N LEU A 12 45.82 33.87 -21.14
CA LEU A 12 45.23 32.56 -20.90
C LEU A 12 43.90 32.72 -20.15
N ARG A 13 42.77 32.53 -20.85
CA ARG A 13 41.45 32.49 -20.21
C ARG A 13 41.27 31.11 -19.57
N LEU A 14 41.36 31.02 -18.24
CA LEU A 14 40.89 29.88 -17.49
C LEU A 14 39.36 29.86 -17.55
N PHE A 15 38.81 28.87 -18.24
CA PHE A 15 37.40 28.49 -18.08
C PHE A 15 37.24 27.67 -16.78
N PRO A 16 36.33 28.03 -15.87
CA PRO A 16 36.04 27.15 -14.75
C PRO A 16 35.26 25.95 -15.26
N LEU A 17 35.82 24.74 -15.05
CA LEU A 17 35.12 23.50 -15.18
C LEU A 17 34.03 23.46 -14.13
N ILE A 18 32.77 23.73 -14.53
CA ILE A 18 31.61 23.46 -13.67
C ILE A 18 31.38 21.95 -13.71
N THR A 19 31.91 21.25 -12.75
CA THR A 19 31.54 19.87 -12.47
C THR A 19 30.09 19.84 -12.00
N ALA A 20 29.20 19.49 -12.92
CA ALA A 20 27.81 19.16 -12.57
C ALA A 20 27.81 17.90 -11.73
N LEU A 21 27.75 18.05 -10.40
CA LEU A 21 27.48 16.97 -9.46
C LEU A 21 26.03 16.55 -9.65
N ALA A 22 25.80 15.56 -10.49
CA ALA A 22 24.49 14.91 -10.63
C ALA A 22 24.15 14.26 -9.28
N LEU A 23 23.26 14.90 -8.50
CA LEU A 23 22.64 14.30 -7.33
C LEU A 23 21.81 13.10 -7.81
N LEU A 24 22.39 11.91 -7.77
CA LEU A 24 21.68 10.65 -7.83
C LEU A 24 20.85 10.53 -6.55
N LEU A 25 19.62 11.03 -6.57
CA LEU A 25 18.63 10.74 -5.55
C LEU A 25 18.36 9.24 -5.59
N PRO A 26 18.52 8.52 -4.49
CA PRO A 26 18.24 7.09 -4.47
C PRO A 26 16.75 6.87 -4.69
N LEU A 27 16.41 6.10 -5.73
CA LEU A 27 15.08 5.52 -5.98
C LEU A 27 14.78 4.40 -4.95
N THR A 28 14.79 4.73 -3.65
CA THR A 28 14.59 3.76 -2.58
C THR A 28 13.18 3.76 -2.00
N ALA A 29 12.23 4.47 -2.62
CA ALA A 29 10.92 4.74 -2.00
C ALA A 29 9.95 3.54 -1.90
N CYS A 30 10.12 2.46 -2.67
CA CYS A 30 9.24 1.28 -2.60
C CYS A 30 9.83 0.08 -1.85
N SER A 31 11.08 0.15 -1.39
CA SER A 31 11.84 -1.03 -0.93
C SER A 31 11.62 -1.41 0.54
N GLU A 32 11.00 -0.58 1.36
CA GLU A 32 11.04 -0.74 2.82
C GLU A 32 9.91 -1.61 3.40
N SER A 33 8.90 -1.96 2.62
CA SER A 33 7.74 -2.74 3.09
C SER A 33 7.98 -4.26 3.24
N ALA A 34 9.14 -4.78 2.89
CA ALA A 34 9.39 -6.21 2.93
C ALA A 34 10.09 -6.66 4.23
N ARG A 35 9.39 -6.61 5.38
CA ARG A 35 9.86 -7.29 6.58
C ARG A 35 10.18 -8.76 6.27
N LYS A 36 11.24 -9.28 6.87
CA LYS A 36 11.66 -10.68 6.66
C LYS A 36 10.72 -11.67 7.36
N THR A 37 10.11 -11.25 8.47
CA THR A 37 9.24 -12.07 9.30
C THR A 37 7.89 -11.39 9.51
N PRO A 38 6.78 -12.17 9.63
CA PRO A 38 5.48 -11.59 9.92
C PRO A 38 5.48 -10.93 11.32
N ILE A 39 4.65 -9.91 11.45
CA ILE A 39 4.37 -9.28 12.75
C ILE A 39 3.62 -10.26 13.68
N PRO A 40 3.57 -10.02 15.00
CA PRO A 40 2.83 -10.88 15.94
C PRO A 40 1.37 -11.08 15.51
N ALA A 41 0.80 -12.22 15.84
CA ALA A 41 -0.65 -12.43 15.69
C ALA A 41 -1.41 -11.50 16.64
N ALA A 42 -2.67 -11.20 16.30
CA ALA A 42 -3.54 -10.45 17.19
C ALA A 42 -3.78 -11.25 18.50
N ASN A 43 -3.63 -10.58 19.64
CA ASN A 43 -3.91 -11.17 20.95
C ASN A 43 -5.41 -11.42 21.15
N THR A 44 -6.24 -10.61 20.46
CA THR A 44 -7.70 -10.74 20.47
C THR A 44 -8.16 -10.95 19.02
N ASP A 45 -8.88 -12.04 18.79
CA ASP A 45 -9.44 -12.38 17.47
C ASP A 45 -10.75 -13.17 17.66
N VAL A 46 -11.52 -13.28 16.59
CA VAL A 46 -12.67 -14.19 16.52
C VAL A 46 -12.19 -15.62 16.24
N SER A 47 -12.90 -16.59 16.75
CA SER A 47 -12.70 -17.99 16.34
C SER A 47 -13.16 -18.20 14.90
N LEU A 48 -12.57 -19.17 14.21
CA LEU A 48 -13.09 -19.61 12.91
C LEU A 48 -14.55 -20.03 13.06
N ALA A 49 -15.37 -19.66 12.10
CA ALA A 49 -16.77 -20.09 12.05
C ALA A 49 -16.88 -21.60 11.87
N SER A 50 -17.92 -22.21 12.43
CA SER A 50 -18.16 -23.66 12.35
C SER A 50 -18.61 -24.13 10.96
N ALA A 51 -19.07 -23.21 10.11
CA ALA A 51 -19.54 -23.49 8.75
C ALA A 51 -19.02 -22.44 7.77
N PRO A 52 -18.87 -22.78 6.48
CA PRO A 52 -18.54 -21.83 5.44
C PRO A 52 -19.52 -20.66 5.40
N GLY A 53 -19.01 -19.47 5.11
CA GLY A 53 -19.80 -18.25 5.06
C GLY A 53 -19.14 -17.19 4.18
N ARG A 54 -19.69 -15.99 4.25
CA ARG A 54 -19.16 -14.81 3.56
C ARG A 54 -19.19 -13.62 4.51
N GLU A 55 -18.01 -13.12 4.81
CA GLU A 55 -17.83 -11.86 5.54
C GLU A 55 -17.02 -10.89 4.69
N THR A 56 -17.12 -9.60 5.00
CA THR A 56 -16.47 -8.54 4.24
C THR A 56 -15.59 -7.69 5.14
N ALA A 57 -14.38 -7.40 4.67
CA ALA A 57 -13.48 -6.42 5.25
C ALA A 57 -13.11 -5.37 4.18
N VAL A 58 -12.87 -4.11 4.57
CA VAL A 58 -12.46 -3.05 3.67
C VAL A 58 -11.20 -2.37 4.20
N PHE A 59 -10.14 -2.39 3.39
CA PHE A 59 -8.82 -1.87 3.72
C PHE A 59 -8.33 -0.85 2.70
N ALA A 60 -7.69 0.21 3.18
CA ALA A 60 -6.97 1.18 2.36
C ALA A 60 -5.49 1.18 2.79
N GLY A 61 -4.58 0.87 1.88
CA GLY A 61 -3.14 0.73 2.15
C GLY A 61 -2.27 1.26 1.01
N GLY A 62 -2.54 2.51 0.54
CA GLY A 62 -1.93 3.08 -0.65
C GLY A 62 -2.64 2.64 -1.92
N CYS A 63 -1.91 2.62 -3.04
CA CYS A 63 -2.47 2.18 -4.32
C CYS A 63 -3.17 0.81 -4.19
N PHE A 64 -4.43 0.77 -4.57
CA PHE A 64 -5.28 -0.42 -4.42
C PHE A 64 -4.84 -1.60 -5.28
N TRP A 65 -4.05 -1.39 -6.36
CA TRP A 65 -3.53 -2.49 -7.17
C TRP A 65 -2.69 -3.48 -6.36
N GLY A 66 -1.79 -2.97 -5.52
CA GLY A 66 -0.95 -3.80 -4.66
C GLY A 66 -1.71 -4.43 -3.51
N THR A 67 -2.60 -3.66 -2.88
CA THR A 67 -3.43 -4.18 -1.79
C THR A 67 -4.37 -5.28 -2.29
N GLN A 68 -5.02 -5.10 -3.45
CA GLN A 68 -5.83 -6.12 -4.11
C GLN A 68 -4.99 -7.35 -4.43
N ALA A 69 -3.83 -7.16 -5.07
CA ALA A 69 -2.94 -8.26 -5.45
C ALA A 69 -2.46 -9.12 -4.27
N VAL A 70 -2.31 -8.53 -3.09
CA VAL A 70 -2.01 -9.27 -1.85
C VAL A 70 -3.20 -10.13 -1.45
N PHE A 71 -4.40 -9.55 -1.29
CA PHE A 71 -5.55 -10.27 -0.76
C PHE A 71 -6.12 -11.31 -1.73
N GLU A 72 -6.01 -11.11 -3.05
CA GLU A 72 -6.33 -12.12 -4.06
C GLU A 72 -5.57 -13.44 -3.87
N ARG A 73 -4.41 -13.38 -3.24
CA ARG A 73 -3.51 -14.51 -3.03
C ARG A 73 -3.58 -15.11 -1.63
N VAL A 74 -4.62 -14.77 -0.89
CA VAL A 74 -4.84 -15.30 0.46
C VAL A 74 -5.88 -16.41 0.43
N LYS A 75 -5.49 -17.62 0.88
CA LYS A 75 -6.39 -18.75 1.03
C LYS A 75 -7.52 -18.42 2.00
N GLY A 76 -8.75 -18.65 1.58
CA GLY A 76 -9.95 -18.28 2.35
C GLY A 76 -10.58 -16.97 1.89
N VAL A 77 -9.87 -16.13 1.15
CA VAL A 77 -10.47 -15.01 0.40
C VAL A 77 -11.25 -15.58 -0.77
N LEU A 78 -12.48 -15.14 -0.94
CA LEU A 78 -13.43 -15.59 -1.97
C LEU A 78 -13.41 -14.65 -3.17
N THR A 79 -13.48 -13.33 -2.93
CA THR A 79 -13.40 -12.29 -3.95
C THR A 79 -12.76 -11.04 -3.38
N THR A 80 -12.17 -10.22 -4.25
CA THR A 80 -11.71 -8.87 -3.94
C THR A 80 -12.24 -7.87 -4.96
N ALA A 81 -12.35 -6.62 -4.57
CA ALA A 81 -12.63 -5.53 -5.49
C ALA A 81 -11.80 -4.31 -5.12
N ALA A 82 -11.15 -3.69 -6.09
CA ALA A 82 -10.59 -2.35 -5.95
C ALA A 82 -11.72 -1.31 -5.98
N GLY A 83 -11.63 -0.27 -5.16
CA GLY A 83 -12.68 0.73 -5.05
C GLY A 83 -12.30 1.90 -4.18
N TYR A 84 -13.30 2.65 -3.76
CA TYR A 84 -13.16 3.88 -3.00
C TYR A 84 -14.04 3.85 -1.76
N SER A 85 -13.52 4.29 -0.61
CA SER A 85 -14.26 4.42 0.64
C SER A 85 -13.88 5.71 1.37
N GLY A 86 -14.79 6.22 2.21
CA GLY A 86 -14.58 7.42 3.03
C GLY A 86 -15.22 8.69 2.50
N GLY A 87 -15.46 8.79 1.20
CA GLY A 87 -16.18 9.88 0.55
C GLY A 87 -17.63 9.57 0.23
N SER A 88 -18.26 10.36 -0.63
CA SER A 88 -19.64 10.18 -1.06
C SER A 88 -19.75 9.42 -2.38
N ALA A 89 -20.88 8.73 -2.62
CA ALA A 89 -21.16 8.04 -3.89
C ALA A 89 -21.01 8.94 -5.12
N LYS A 90 -21.33 10.24 -4.99
CA LYS A 90 -21.28 11.20 -6.10
C LYS A 90 -19.86 11.51 -6.60
N THR A 91 -18.87 11.25 -5.76
CA THR A 91 -17.45 11.59 -6.04
C THR A 91 -16.55 10.35 -6.12
N ALA A 92 -17.17 9.16 -6.24
CA ALA A 92 -16.46 7.88 -6.27
C ALA A 92 -16.08 7.48 -7.70
N THR A 93 -15.33 8.31 -8.38
CA THR A 93 -14.71 8.04 -9.69
C THR A 93 -13.22 8.36 -9.62
N TYR A 94 -12.40 7.67 -10.41
CA TYR A 94 -10.95 7.86 -10.41
C TYR A 94 -10.56 9.33 -10.62
N ASP A 95 -11.13 9.98 -11.64
CA ASP A 95 -10.83 11.39 -11.95
C ASP A 95 -11.14 12.33 -10.79
N GLN A 96 -12.17 12.03 -9.98
CA GLN A 96 -12.51 12.86 -8.83
C GLN A 96 -11.66 12.51 -7.61
N VAL A 97 -11.40 11.24 -7.35
CA VAL A 97 -10.60 10.80 -6.20
C VAL A 97 -9.17 11.32 -6.30
N THR A 98 -8.58 11.32 -7.49
CA THR A 98 -7.23 11.85 -7.74
C THR A 98 -7.09 13.36 -7.55
N THR A 99 -8.20 14.10 -7.40
CA THR A 99 -8.15 15.53 -7.00
C THR A 99 -7.79 15.72 -5.52
N GLU A 100 -7.76 14.67 -4.71
CA GLU A 100 -7.50 14.67 -3.27
C GLU A 100 -8.52 15.46 -2.42
N THR A 101 -9.68 15.84 -2.99
CA THR A 101 -10.69 16.69 -2.32
C THR A 101 -11.96 15.93 -1.94
N THR A 102 -12.10 14.66 -2.35
CA THR A 102 -13.34 13.88 -2.20
C THR A 102 -13.51 13.21 -0.84
N GLY A 103 -12.43 13.10 -0.07
CA GLY A 103 -12.38 12.32 1.18
C GLY A 103 -12.30 10.81 0.97
N HIS A 104 -12.31 10.33 -0.28
CA HIS A 104 -12.09 8.91 -0.57
C HIS A 104 -10.65 8.47 -0.29
N ALA A 105 -10.48 7.21 0.10
CA ALA A 105 -9.24 6.47 -0.01
C ALA A 105 -9.38 5.37 -1.06
N GLU A 106 -8.33 5.10 -1.81
CA GLU A 106 -8.19 3.88 -2.58
C GLU A 106 -8.26 2.70 -1.64
N SER A 107 -9.25 1.84 -1.85
CA SER A 107 -9.64 0.79 -0.92
C SER A 107 -9.82 -0.53 -1.63
N VAL A 108 -9.69 -1.62 -0.87
CA VAL A 108 -9.99 -2.96 -1.36
C VAL A 108 -11.04 -3.58 -0.47
N GLU A 109 -12.14 -4.00 -1.06
CA GLU A 109 -13.12 -4.88 -0.44
C GLU A 109 -12.60 -6.32 -0.55
N VAL A 110 -12.58 -7.02 0.57
CA VAL A 110 -12.14 -8.40 0.71
C VAL A 110 -13.30 -9.23 1.25
N VAL A 111 -13.90 -10.08 0.41
CA VAL A 111 -14.90 -11.04 0.85
C VAL A 111 -14.20 -12.36 1.16
N TYR A 112 -14.39 -12.89 2.35
CA TYR A 112 -13.70 -14.08 2.83
C TYR A 112 -14.64 -15.10 3.49
N ASP A 113 -14.16 -16.35 3.58
CA ASP A 113 -14.85 -17.43 4.27
C ASP A 113 -14.39 -17.47 5.75
N PRO A 114 -15.25 -17.08 6.71
CA PRO A 114 -14.87 -17.03 8.13
C PRO A 114 -14.57 -18.40 8.74
N SER A 115 -14.92 -19.51 8.06
CA SER A 115 -14.51 -20.84 8.49
C SER A 115 -13.07 -21.20 8.13
N LYS A 116 -12.41 -20.39 7.31
CA LYS A 116 -11.04 -20.62 6.81
C LYS A 116 -10.06 -19.50 7.20
N LEU A 117 -10.57 -18.32 7.47
CA LEU A 117 -9.77 -17.13 7.70
C LEU A 117 -10.48 -16.21 8.69
N THR A 118 -9.77 -15.76 9.73
CA THR A 118 -10.32 -14.82 10.71
C THR A 118 -10.06 -13.37 10.29
N TYR A 119 -10.81 -12.44 10.87
CA TYR A 119 -10.58 -11.01 10.65
C TYR A 119 -9.20 -10.56 11.19
N GLY A 120 -8.75 -11.10 12.32
CA GLY A 120 -7.41 -10.81 12.85
C GLY A 120 -6.28 -11.33 11.96
N GLN A 121 -6.48 -12.45 11.26
CA GLN A 121 -5.53 -12.91 10.25
C GLN A 121 -5.46 -11.97 9.04
N LEU A 122 -6.60 -11.42 8.57
CA LEU A 122 -6.61 -10.39 7.53
C LEU A 122 -5.89 -9.12 7.99
N LEU A 123 -6.13 -8.65 9.21
CA LEU A 123 -5.41 -7.52 9.80
C LEU A 123 -3.90 -7.77 9.85
N ARG A 124 -3.50 -8.97 10.27
CA ARG A 124 -2.08 -9.36 10.32
C ARG A 124 -1.42 -9.30 8.95
N ILE A 125 -2.07 -9.80 7.90
CA ILE A 125 -1.59 -9.72 6.52
C ILE A 125 -1.51 -8.25 6.07
N PHE A 126 -2.55 -7.46 6.34
CA PHE A 126 -2.61 -6.05 6.00
C PHE A 126 -1.41 -5.26 6.54
N PHE A 127 -1.14 -5.39 7.84
CA PHE A 127 -0.02 -4.71 8.49
C PHE A 127 1.36 -5.33 8.21
N SER A 128 1.42 -6.61 7.80
CA SER A 128 2.71 -7.28 7.52
C SER A 128 3.24 -6.98 6.13
N VAL A 129 2.38 -6.94 5.11
CA VAL A 129 2.83 -6.99 3.71
C VAL A 129 2.11 -6.04 2.76
N ALA A 130 0.91 -5.54 3.09
CA ALA A 130 0.15 -4.74 2.14
C ALA A 130 0.67 -3.31 2.03
N HIS A 131 1.16 -2.73 3.13
CA HIS A 131 1.58 -1.32 3.18
C HIS A 131 2.50 -1.01 4.36
N ASP A 132 3.03 0.21 4.43
CA ASP A 132 3.66 0.79 5.61
C ASP A 132 2.62 1.61 6.40
N PRO A 133 2.20 1.18 7.61
CA PRO A 133 1.17 1.87 8.37
C PRO A 133 1.64 3.16 9.05
N THR A 134 2.91 3.55 8.89
CA THR A 134 3.49 4.76 9.49
C THR A 134 3.57 5.94 8.52
N GLU A 135 3.15 5.76 7.28
CA GLU A 135 3.15 6.80 6.26
C GLU A 135 1.80 7.55 6.25
N LEU A 136 1.83 8.82 6.68
CA LEU A 136 0.64 9.68 6.73
C LEU A 136 0.30 10.25 5.35
N ASN A 137 -0.92 10.00 4.86
CA ASN A 137 -1.44 10.48 3.58
C ASN A 137 -0.51 10.22 2.40
N ARG A 138 0.13 9.07 2.40
CA ARG A 138 0.99 8.59 1.32
C ARG A 138 1.25 7.11 1.45
N GLN A 139 1.77 6.50 0.40
CA GLN A 139 2.36 5.16 0.46
C GLN A 139 3.47 5.04 -0.59
N GLY A 140 4.72 4.94 -0.13
CA GLY A 140 5.86 4.91 -1.03
C GLY A 140 5.91 6.14 -1.95
N PRO A 141 5.86 5.97 -3.29
CA PRO A 141 5.90 7.08 -4.23
C PRO A 141 4.59 7.87 -4.31
N ASP A 142 3.46 7.26 -3.92
CA ASP A 142 2.14 7.86 -4.06
C ASP A 142 1.86 8.81 -2.90
N VAL A 143 1.52 10.05 -3.20
CA VAL A 143 1.30 11.12 -2.23
C VAL A 143 -0.10 11.68 -2.40
N GLY A 144 -0.85 11.71 -1.31
CA GLY A 144 -2.21 12.23 -1.26
C GLY A 144 -3.05 11.50 -0.22
N THR A 145 -4.16 12.13 0.17
CA THR A 145 -5.11 11.57 1.15
C THR A 145 -5.81 10.31 0.63
N SER A 146 -5.88 10.15 -0.69
CA SER A 146 -6.40 8.95 -1.35
C SER A 146 -5.53 7.71 -1.09
N TYR A 147 -4.25 7.89 -0.77
CA TYR A 147 -3.31 6.82 -0.46
C TYR A 147 -3.08 6.60 1.03
N ARG A 148 -3.93 7.20 1.90
CA ARG A 148 -3.82 7.02 3.35
C ARG A 148 -4.08 5.59 3.78
N SER A 149 -3.48 5.20 4.90
CA SER A 149 -3.79 3.94 5.58
C SER A 149 -5.11 4.06 6.36
N ALA A 150 -6.07 3.15 6.07
CA ALA A 150 -7.32 3.08 6.80
C ALA A 150 -7.92 1.66 6.83
N ILE A 151 -8.66 1.39 7.89
CA ILE A 151 -9.53 0.23 8.05
C ILE A 151 -10.95 0.76 8.17
N PHE A 152 -11.83 0.39 7.24
CA PHE A 152 -13.23 0.76 7.25
C PHE A 152 -14.05 -0.39 7.85
N TYR A 153 -14.43 -0.27 9.13
CA TYR A 153 -15.15 -1.33 9.84
C TYR A 153 -16.64 -1.33 9.53
N ALA A 154 -17.20 -2.51 9.32
CA ALA A 154 -18.62 -2.71 9.04
C ALA A 154 -19.47 -2.91 10.32
N ASN A 155 -18.83 -3.28 11.44
CA ASN A 155 -19.50 -3.55 12.71
C ASN A 155 -18.54 -3.33 13.89
N ASP A 156 -19.12 -3.35 15.13
CA ASP A 156 -18.36 -3.10 16.35
C ASP A 156 -17.29 -4.18 16.62
N THR A 157 -17.49 -5.43 16.21
CA THR A 157 -16.48 -6.48 16.36
C THR A 157 -15.25 -6.14 15.54
N GLN A 158 -15.41 -5.79 14.26
CA GLN A 158 -14.29 -5.36 13.42
C GLN A 158 -13.60 -4.12 13.98
N ARG A 159 -14.38 -3.14 14.50
CA ARG A 159 -13.80 -1.95 15.14
C ARG A 159 -12.90 -2.32 16.31
N HIS A 160 -13.44 -3.08 17.28
CA HIS A 160 -12.69 -3.46 18.47
C HIS A 160 -11.44 -4.28 18.14
N LEU A 161 -11.52 -5.23 17.19
CA LEU A 161 -10.37 -6.03 16.78
C LEU A 161 -9.29 -5.18 16.11
N ALA A 162 -9.68 -4.25 15.23
CA ALA A 162 -8.74 -3.36 14.54
C ALA A 162 -8.05 -2.41 15.53
N GLU A 163 -8.81 -1.74 16.41
CA GLU A 163 -8.29 -0.83 17.44
C GLU A 163 -7.35 -1.56 18.41
N ALA A 164 -7.75 -2.75 18.89
CA ALA A 164 -6.93 -3.56 19.79
C ALA A 164 -5.63 -4.01 19.13
N TYR A 165 -5.68 -4.39 17.85
CA TYR A 165 -4.49 -4.83 17.15
C TYR A 165 -3.53 -3.68 16.84
N VAL A 166 -4.01 -2.51 16.43
CA VAL A 166 -3.18 -1.30 16.28
C VAL A 166 -2.49 -0.97 17.62
N ALA A 167 -3.25 -0.93 18.72
CA ALA A 167 -2.69 -0.67 20.05
C ALA A 167 -1.64 -1.73 20.47
N GLN A 168 -1.86 -3.00 20.16
CA GLN A 168 -0.90 -4.08 20.40
C GLN A 168 0.41 -3.86 19.64
N LEU A 169 0.33 -3.50 18.34
CA LEU A 169 1.50 -3.30 17.49
C LEU A 169 2.30 -2.05 17.92
N ASP A 170 1.62 -0.98 18.28
CA ASP A 170 2.26 0.24 18.79
C ASP A 170 2.94 -0.01 20.16
N ALA A 171 2.26 -0.66 21.08
CA ALA A 171 2.82 -1.01 22.40
C ALA A 171 4.04 -1.93 22.30
N ALA A 172 4.07 -2.81 21.31
CA ALA A 172 5.20 -3.70 21.02
C ALA A 172 6.31 -3.03 20.19
N HIS A 173 6.15 -1.76 19.82
CA HIS A 173 7.09 -1.02 18.96
C HIS A 173 7.47 -1.79 17.69
N VAL A 174 6.47 -2.43 17.06
CA VAL A 174 6.68 -3.26 15.88
C VAL A 174 7.17 -2.42 14.69
N PHE A 175 6.74 -1.17 14.62
CA PHE A 175 7.17 -0.21 13.60
C PHE A 175 8.07 0.87 14.21
N PRO A 176 8.96 1.49 13.41
CA PRO A 176 9.89 2.51 13.89
C PRO A 176 9.21 3.85 14.23
N LYS A 177 7.96 4.03 13.80
CA LYS A 177 7.13 5.22 14.05
C LYS A 177 5.73 4.76 14.46
N PRO A 178 4.94 5.62 15.11
CA PRO A 178 3.55 5.31 15.44
C PRO A 178 2.73 4.94 14.19
N ILE A 179 1.78 4.03 14.36
CA ILE A 179 0.81 3.67 13.34
C ILE A 179 -0.15 4.84 13.12
N VAL A 180 -0.32 5.26 11.87
CA VAL A 180 -1.25 6.34 11.47
C VAL A 180 -2.51 5.81 10.77
N THR A 181 -2.71 4.49 10.78
CA THR A 181 -3.88 3.84 10.21
C THR A 181 -5.16 4.32 10.88
N GLN A 182 -6.08 4.88 10.11
CA GLN A 182 -7.39 5.31 10.60
C GLN A 182 -8.32 4.09 10.75
N VAL A 183 -8.95 3.93 11.90
CA VAL A 183 -10.05 2.96 12.11
C VAL A 183 -11.35 3.75 12.10
N THR A 184 -12.16 3.60 11.04
CA THR A 184 -13.32 4.47 10.77
C THR A 184 -14.50 3.65 10.23
N PRO A 185 -15.77 4.09 10.48
CA PRO A 185 -16.93 3.33 10.04
C PRO A 185 -17.02 3.27 8.50
N LEU A 186 -17.38 2.10 7.99
CA LEU A 186 -17.69 1.90 6.58
C LEU A 186 -19.05 2.52 6.26
N LYS A 187 -19.07 3.70 5.64
CA LYS A 187 -20.30 4.36 5.17
C LYS A 187 -20.72 3.91 3.77
N GLY A 188 -19.78 3.33 3.00
CA GLY A 188 -19.99 2.79 1.67
C GLY A 188 -18.65 2.39 1.05
N PHE A 189 -18.72 1.38 0.22
CA PHE A 189 -17.67 0.98 -0.70
C PHE A 189 -18.17 1.14 -2.12
N TYR A 190 -17.40 1.81 -2.95
CA TYR A 190 -17.74 2.09 -4.34
C TYR A 190 -16.69 1.46 -5.23
N ARG A 191 -17.10 0.41 -5.97
CA ARG A 191 -16.22 -0.33 -6.86
C ARG A 191 -15.59 0.62 -7.88
N ALA A 192 -14.27 0.57 -8.03
CA ALA A 192 -13.55 1.33 -9.05
C ALA A 192 -13.82 0.77 -10.45
N GLU A 193 -13.45 1.54 -11.44
CA GLU A 193 -13.60 1.24 -12.86
C GLU A 193 -12.95 -0.10 -13.21
N GLU A 194 -13.49 -0.80 -14.22
CA GLU A 194 -13.11 -2.18 -14.52
C GLU A 194 -11.63 -2.32 -14.93
N TYR A 195 -11.04 -1.27 -15.49
CA TYR A 195 -9.61 -1.30 -15.86
C TYR A 195 -8.67 -1.32 -14.64
N HIS A 196 -9.17 -0.98 -13.43
CA HIS A 196 -8.41 -1.10 -12.18
C HIS A 196 -8.49 -2.51 -11.56
N GLN A 197 -9.50 -3.30 -11.91
CA GLN A 197 -9.68 -4.62 -11.32
C GLN A 197 -8.63 -5.61 -11.81
N ASP A 198 -8.04 -6.39 -10.88
CA ASP A 198 -6.99 -7.37 -11.16
C ASP A 198 -5.78 -6.76 -11.89
N PHE A 199 -5.50 -5.45 -11.67
CA PHE A 199 -4.52 -4.71 -12.47
C PHE A 199 -3.13 -5.34 -12.46
N ALA A 200 -2.66 -5.80 -11.29
CA ALA A 200 -1.35 -6.44 -11.17
C ALA A 200 -1.27 -7.77 -11.94
N LEU A 201 -2.37 -8.51 -12.04
CA LEU A 201 -2.46 -9.75 -12.82
C LEU A 201 -2.49 -9.45 -14.33
N LYS A 202 -3.31 -8.46 -14.74
CA LYS A 202 -3.52 -8.09 -16.15
C LYS A 202 -2.30 -7.38 -16.74
N ASN A 203 -1.47 -6.72 -15.91
CA ASN A 203 -0.35 -5.89 -16.33
C ASN A 203 1.00 -6.33 -15.70
N PRO A 204 1.44 -7.59 -15.89
CA PRO A 204 2.60 -8.15 -15.20
C PRO A 204 3.94 -7.48 -15.55
N ASN A 205 4.00 -6.73 -16.66
CA ASN A 205 5.21 -6.03 -17.11
C ASN A 205 5.21 -4.53 -16.78
N ASN A 206 4.16 -4.03 -16.11
CA ASN A 206 4.10 -2.64 -15.67
C ASN A 206 5.21 -2.37 -14.65
N SER A 207 5.94 -1.26 -14.81
CA SER A 207 7.09 -0.90 -13.97
C SER A 207 6.69 -0.65 -12.52
N TYR A 208 5.55 0.01 -12.29
CA TYR A 208 5.02 0.25 -10.94
C TYR A 208 4.72 -1.08 -10.23
N ILE A 209 4.02 -2.01 -10.90
CA ILE A 209 3.74 -3.34 -10.36
C ILE A 209 5.02 -4.08 -10.01
N ASN A 210 6.04 -4.01 -10.88
CA ASN A 210 7.31 -4.69 -10.65
C ASN A 210 8.08 -4.14 -9.44
N ILE A 211 8.05 -2.81 -9.26
CA ILE A 211 8.83 -2.12 -8.22
C ILE A 211 8.06 -2.10 -6.89
N CYS A 212 6.76 -1.79 -6.90
CA CYS A 212 5.99 -1.54 -5.70
C CYS A 212 5.15 -2.73 -5.22
N ASP A 213 4.58 -3.55 -6.12
CA ASP A 213 3.58 -4.55 -5.74
C ASP A 213 4.11 -5.99 -5.73
N ARG A 214 4.99 -6.37 -6.66
CA ARG A 214 5.64 -7.70 -6.62
C ARG A 214 6.38 -7.99 -5.33
N PRO A 215 7.10 -7.04 -4.71
CA PRO A 215 7.71 -7.27 -3.40
C PRO A 215 6.70 -7.63 -2.31
N LYS A 216 5.49 -7.04 -2.31
CA LYS A 216 4.40 -7.35 -1.37
C LYS A 216 3.90 -8.78 -1.55
N ILE A 217 3.68 -9.21 -2.80
CA ILE A 217 3.29 -10.59 -3.14
C ILE A 217 4.36 -11.59 -2.70
N ALA A 218 5.63 -11.28 -2.99
CA ALA A 218 6.76 -12.12 -2.57
C ALA A 218 6.87 -12.19 -1.04
N ALA A 219 6.60 -11.09 -0.35
CA ALA A 219 6.56 -11.04 1.11
C ALA A 219 5.40 -11.89 1.67
N LEU A 220 4.21 -11.82 1.08
CA LEU A 220 3.07 -12.68 1.46
C LEU A 220 3.45 -14.16 1.34
N LYS A 221 3.99 -14.58 0.20
CA LYS A 221 4.41 -15.97 -0.03
C LYS A 221 5.48 -16.43 0.97
N ARG A 222 6.41 -15.56 1.33
CA ARG A 222 7.48 -15.87 2.26
C ARG A 222 7.00 -15.90 3.72
N GLN A 223 6.14 -14.95 4.12
CA GLN A 223 5.73 -14.77 5.50
C GLN A 223 4.53 -15.64 5.90
N PHE A 224 3.68 -15.98 4.94
CA PHE A 224 2.43 -16.73 5.14
C PHE A 224 2.30 -17.86 4.10
N PRO A 225 3.28 -18.77 3.99
CA PRO A 225 3.28 -19.81 2.96
C PRO A 225 2.05 -20.74 3.03
N GLU A 226 1.49 -20.95 4.23
CA GLU A 226 0.29 -21.76 4.47
C GLU A 226 -1.00 -21.10 3.99
N LEU A 227 -1.00 -19.76 3.92
CA LEU A 227 -2.14 -18.97 3.44
C LEU A 227 -1.97 -18.51 1.99
N PHE A 228 -0.78 -18.65 1.41
CA PHE A 228 -0.53 -18.21 0.04
C PHE A 228 -1.16 -19.15 -0.98
N VAL A 229 -1.84 -18.57 -1.98
CA VAL A 229 -2.32 -19.28 -3.18
C VAL A 229 -1.92 -18.54 -4.45
N ASP A 230 -1.64 -19.26 -5.53
CA ASP A 230 -1.44 -18.66 -6.84
C ASP A 230 -2.79 -18.21 -7.41
N TYR A 231 -2.93 -16.91 -7.59
CA TYR A 231 -4.14 -16.32 -8.15
C TYR A 231 -4.09 -16.27 -9.68
N LYS A 232 -5.17 -16.70 -10.32
CA LYS A 232 -5.29 -16.80 -11.79
C LYS A 232 -6.43 -15.96 -12.38
N GLY A 233 -7.01 -15.09 -11.58
CA GLY A 233 -8.18 -14.29 -11.92
C GLY A 233 -9.46 -14.81 -11.27
N GLN A 234 -10.42 -13.89 -11.08
CA GLN A 234 -11.78 -14.26 -10.67
C GLN A 234 -12.46 -14.98 -11.86
N LYS A 235 -13.17 -16.08 -11.56
CA LYS A 235 -13.95 -16.84 -12.54
C LYS A 235 -15.34 -16.24 -12.72
#